data_5a2c94bd2643984d043f060e10312193
#
_entry.id   5a2c94bd2643984d043f060e10312193
#
_cell.length_a   1.000
_cell.length_b   1.000
_cell.length_c   1.000
_cell.angle_alpha   90.00
_cell.angle_beta   90.00
_cell.angle_gamma   90.00
#
_symmetry.space_group_name_H-M   'P 1'
#
loop_
_entity.id
_entity.type
_entity.pdbx_description
1 polymer ?
#
loop_
_entity_poly.entity_id
_entity_poly.type
_entity_poly.pdbx_seq_one_letter_code
_entity_poly.pdbx_strand_id
1 'polypeptide(L)'
;MAIIAAVEAGGTKFICGLGTEDGKIIDRVSIPTTTPEETMAQVIEYFKDKEFDVMGVGSFGPIDPVKGSKTYGYITKTPKPYWSDYDLIGELKKHYDVPMEFDTDVNGAALAESWWGAGENLKNVMYITVGTGIGAGAVVDGKMLQGLTHPEMGHIFLKRHKDDKFEGRSPFHKDCME
;
A
#
# COMPACT_ATOMS: atom_id res chain seq x y z
N MET A 1 -5.46 -23.71 -8.60
CA MET A 1 -5.13 -22.29 -8.86
C MET A 1 -5.63 -21.54 -7.66
N ALA A 2 -4.70 -20.93 -6.92
CA ALA A 2 -5.09 -20.21 -5.70
C ALA A 2 -5.83 -18.92 -6.06
N ILE A 3 -6.85 -18.61 -5.27
CA ILE A 3 -7.56 -17.32 -5.31
C ILE A 3 -6.92 -16.40 -4.28
N ILE A 4 -6.52 -15.24 -4.73
CA ILE A 4 -5.82 -14.24 -3.92
C ILE A 4 -6.78 -13.07 -3.67
N ALA A 5 -7.04 -12.78 -2.39
CA ALA A 5 -7.66 -11.54 -1.99
C ALA A 5 -6.60 -10.42 -1.94
N ALA A 6 -6.94 -9.25 -2.40
CA ALA A 6 -6.07 -8.09 -2.37
C ALA A 6 -6.78 -6.88 -1.77
N VAL A 7 -6.07 -6.16 -0.89
CA VAL A 7 -6.50 -4.88 -0.32
C VAL A 7 -5.41 -3.86 -0.59
N GLU A 8 -5.69 -2.88 -1.45
CA GLU A 8 -4.89 -1.66 -1.60
C GLU A 8 -5.53 -0.58 -0.75
N ALA A 9 -4.98 -0.35 0.42
CA ALA A 9 -5.42 0.69 1.33
C ALA A 9 -4.78 2.02 0.93
N GLY A 10 -5.50 2.83 0.16
CA GLY A 10 -5.06 4.16 -0.25
C GLY A 10 -5.59 5.27 0.66
N GLY A 11 -4.90 6.41 0.73
CA GLY A 11 -5.32 7.54 1.56
C GLY A 11 -6.66 8.18 1.15
N THR A 12 -7.13 7.95 -0.08
CA THR A 12 -8.41 8.49 -0.60
C THR A 12 -9.46 7.39 -0.77
N LYS A 13 -9.04 6.21 -1.18
CA LYS A 13 -9.91 5.05 -1.40
C LYS A 13 -9.14 3.75 -1.14
N PHE A 14 -9.84 2.73 -0.67
CA PHE A 14 -9.38 1.35 -0.71
C PHE A 14 -9.84 0.71 -2.02
N ILE A 15 -8.97 -0.10 -2.63
CA ILE A 15 -9.35 -1.00 -3.71
C ILE A 15 -9.24 -2.42 -3.14
N CYS A 16 -10.35 -3.13 -3.14
CA CYS A 16 -10.40 -4.53 -2.76
C CYS A 16 -10.71 -5.38 -3.98
N GLY A 17 -10.10 -6.54 -4.10
CA GLY A 17 -10.30 -7.40 -5.25
C GLY A 17 -9.95 -8.86 -4.98
N LEU A 18 -10.35 -9.70 -5.93
CA LEU A 18 -9.94 -11.09 -6.06
C LEU A 18 -9.19 -11.26 -7.38
N GLY A 19 -8.15 -12.05 -7.34
CA GLY A 19 -7.36 -12.39 -8.52
C GLY A 19 -6.76 -13.78 -8.43
N THR A 20 -6.04 -14.15 -9.46
CA THR A 20 -5.35 -15.43 -9.60
C THR A 20 -3.84 -15.23 -9.61
N GLU A 21 -3.08 -16.29 -9.42
CA GLU A 21 -1.60 -16.29 -9.40
C GLU A 21 -0.98 -15.76 -10.70
N ASP A 22 -1.68 -15.85 -11.81
CA ASP A 22 -1.26 -15.32 -13.12
C ASP A 22 -1.61 -13.85 -13.34
N GLY A 23 -2.05 -13.14 -12.29
CA GLY A 23 -2.34 -11.71 -12.32
C GLY A 23 -3.70 -11.34 -12.92
N LYS A 24 -4.58 -12.32 -13.18
CA LYS A 24 -5.92 -12.02 -13.69
C LYS A 24 -6.83 -11.53 -12.56
N ILE A 25 -7.43 -10.37 -12.73
CA ILE A 25 -8.43 -9.83 -11.82
C ILE A 25 -9.78 -10.50 -12.10
N ILE A 26 -10.38 -11.10 -11.06
CA ILE A 26 -11.69 -11.75 -11.11
C ILE A 26 -12.80 -10.74 -10.79
N ASP A 27 -12.60 -9.97 -9.72
CA ASP A 27 -13.57 -9.01 -9.20
C ASP A 27 -12.85 -7.90 -8.43
N ARG A 28 -13.41 -6.69 -8.38
CA ARG A 28 -12.88 -5.60 -7.60
C ARG A 28 -13.95 -4.58 -7.23
N VAL A 29 -13.71 -3.88 -6.11
CA VAL A 29 -14.53 -2.76 -5.64
C VAL A 29 -13.64 -1.59 -5.20
N SER A 30 -14.16 -0.38 -5.31
CA SER A 30 -13.55 0.83 -4.76
C SER A 30 -14.38 1.34 -3.59
N ILE A 31 -13.76 1.52 -2.45
CA ILE A 31 -14.37 1.92 -1.18
C ILE A 31 -13.75 3.25 -0.74
N PRO A 32 -14.51 4.30 -0.45
CA PRO A 32 -13.94 5.56 0.06
C PRO A 32 -13.20 5.36 1.38
N THR A 33 -12.04 6.00 1.55
CA THR A 33 -11.30 6.03 2.81
C THR A 33 -11.86 7.12 3.71
N THR A 34 -12.68 6.75 4.67
CA THR A 34 -13.25 7.62 5.72
C THR A 34 -12.65 7.27 7.08
N THR A 35 -13.45 7.03 8.09
CA THR A 35 -12.95 6.47 9.36
C THR A 35 -12.60 4.99 9.20
N PRO A 36 -11.72 4.44 10.05
CA PRO A 36 -11.41 3.02 10.03
C PRO A 36 -12.66 2.14 10.14
N GLU A 37 -13.58 2.48 11.03
CA GLU A 37 -14.79 1.73 11.28
C GLU A 37 -15.68 1.64 10.04
N GLU A 38 -15.94 2.77 9.37
CA GLU A 38 -16.79 2.83 8.18
C GLU A 38 -16.15 2.17 6.97
N THR A 39 -14.83 2.40 6.78
CA THR A 39 -14.10 1.83 5.66
C THR A 39 -13.96 0.32 5.82
N MET A 40 -13.53 -0.15 7.00
CA MET A 40 -13.34 -1.58 7.25
C MET A 40 -14.65 -2.36 7.24
N ALA A 41 -15.77 -1.77 7.71
CA ALA A 41 -17.08 -2.41 7.59
C ALA A 41 -17.41 -2.74 6.12
N GLN A 42 -17.10 -1.84 5.18
CA GLN A 42 -17.32 -2.08 3.74
C GLN A 42 -16.32 -3.09 3.17
N VAL A 43 -15.05 -3.09 3.62
CA VAL A 43 -14.05 -4.09 3.24
C VAL A 43 -14.49 -5.49 3.67
N ILE A 44 -14.92 -5.63 4.94
CA ILE A 44 -15.39 -6.90 5.49
C ILE A 44 -16.63 -7.39 4.76
N GLU A 45 -17.61 -6.52 4.51
CA GLU A 45 -18.81 -6.88 3.76
C GLU A 45 -18.50 -7.32 2.32
N TYR A 46 -17.51 -6.68 1.66
CA TYR A 46 -17.11 -7.08 0.31
C TYR A 46 -16.54 -8.51 0.25
N PHE A 47 -15.76 -8.93 1.25
CA PHE A 47 -15.15 -10.25 1.27
C PHE A 47 -15.99 -11.33 1.96
N LYS A 48 -17.08 -10.99 2.63
CA LYS A 48 -17.87 -11.84 3.53
C LYS A 48 -18.27 -13.21 2.94
N ASP A 49 -18.74 -13.19 1.69
CA ASP A 49 -19.22 -14.41 1.01
C ASP A 49 -18.25 -14.88 -0.09
N LYS A 50 -16.98 -14.46 -0.02
CA LYS A 50 -15.96 -14.79 -1.00
C LYS A 50 -14.96 -15.79 -0.42
N GLU A 51 -14.63 -16.81 -1.21
CA GLU A 51 -13.60 -17.79 -0.87
C GLU A 51 -12.26 -17.36 -1.49
N PHE A 52 -11.20 -17.38 -0.70
CA PHE A 52 -9.84 -17.10 -1.12
C PHE A 52 -8.83 -17.81 -0.21
N ASP A 53 -7.65 -18.11 -0.75
CA ASP A 53 -6.63 -18.92 -0.08
C ASP A 53 -5.63 -18.06 0.72
N VAL A 54 -5.37 -16.84 0.25
CA VAL A 54 -4.39 -15.91 0.85
C VAL A 54 -4.86 -14.47 0.64
N MET A 55 -4.33 -13.54 1.44
CA MET A 55 -4.62 -12.12 1.30
C MET A 55 -3.33 -11.28 1.25
N GLY A 56 -3.18 -10.46 0.21
CA GLY A 56 -2.16 -9.43 0.12
C GLY A 56 -2.72 -8.06 0.50
N VAL A 57 -2.02 -7.33 1.37
CA VAL A 57 -2.43 -6.01 1.83
C VAL A 57 -1.31 -5.00 1.56
N GLY A 58 -1.55 -4.06 0.65
CA GLY A 58 -0.71 -2.89 0.42
C GLY A 58 -1.35 -1.66 1.03
N SER A 59 -0.62 -0.87 1.82
CA SER A 59 -1.20 0.28 2.53
C SER A 59 -0.41 1.55 2.33
N PHE A 60 -1.12 2.68 2.33
CA PHE A 60 -0.47 3.97 2.55
C PHE A 60 0.27 3.98 3.89
N GLY A 61 1.30 4.78 3.95
CA GLY A 61 2.19 4.84 5.10
C GLY A 61 1.97 6.02 6.06
N PRO A 62 2.86 6.10 7.06
CA PRO A 62 3.85 5.09 7.43
C PRO A 62 3.24 3.82 8.02
N ILE A 63 3.87 2.67 7.75
CA ILE A 63 3.42 1.36 8.25
C ILE A 63 4.53 0.61 9.00
N ASP A 64 4.17 -0.44 9.73
CA ASP A 64 5.14 -1.39 10.27
C ASP A 64 5.02 -2.75 9.56
N PRO A 65 5.85 -3.02 8.52
CA PRO A 65 5.86 -4.27 7.81
C PRO A 65 6.83 -5.30 8.41
N VAL A 66 7.49 -4.99 9.53
CA VAL A 66 8.53 -5.83 10.12
C VAL A 66 7.92 -7.01 10.86
N LYS A 67 8.02 -8.21 10.28
CA LYS A 67 7.53 -9.44 10.92
C LYS A 67 8.17 -9.63 12.29
N GLY A 68 7.36 -9.89 13.31
CA GLY A 68 7.80 -10.05 14.69
C GLY A 68 7.86 -8.75 15.51
N SER A 69 7.65 -7.59 14.90
CA SER A 69 7.39 -6.36 15.62
C SER A 69 6.07 -6.43 16.38
N LYS A 70 5.96 -5.70 17.49
CA LYS A 70 4.72 -5.60 18.27
C LYS A 70 3.60 -4.89 17.51
N THR A 71 3.96 -4.07 16.54
CA THR A 71 3.06 -3.29 15.70
C THR A 71 3.08 -3.72 14.24
N TYR A 72 3.53 -4.97 13.97
CA TYR A 72 3.42 -5.54 12.63
C TYR A 72 1.97 -5.48 12.12
N GLY A 73 1.77 -4.90 10.94
CA GLY A 73 0.44 -4.77 10.36
C GLY A 73 -0.29 -3.48 10.68
N TYR A 74 0.36 -2.58 11.43
CA TYR A 74 -0.20 -1.27 11.78
C TYR A 74 0.09 -0.23 10.69
N ILE A 75 -0.90 0.64 10.44
CA ILE A 75 -0.66 1.99 9.96
C ILE A 75 -0.20 2.78 11.19
N THR A 76 1.02 3.32 11.16
CA THR A 76 1.63 3.97 12.32
C THR A 76 1.27 5.48 12.38
N LYS A 77 2.22 6.36 12.62
CA LYS A 77 1.97 7.82 12.67
C LYS A 77 1.71 8.37 11.26
N THR A 78 0.47 8.50 10.87
CA THR A 78 0.05 9.03 9.57
C THR A 78 -0.69 10.36 9.72
N PRO A 79 -0.55 11.30 8.75
CA PRO A 79 -1.36 12.51 8.72
C PRO A 79 -2.84 12.25 8.34
N LYS A 80 -3.17 11.04 7.89
CA LYS A 80 -4.55 10.67 7.55
C LYS A 80 -5.41 10.63 8.83
N PRO A 81 -6.44 11.48 8.97
CA PRO A 81 -7.28 11.52 10.17
C PRO A 81 -7.85 10.15 10.53
N TYR A 82 -7.81 9.82 11.81
CA TYR A 82 -8.35 8.58 12.43
C TYR A 82 -7.55 7.30 12.17
N TRP A 83 -6.55 7.30 11.27
CA TRP A 83 -5.82 6.10 10.87
C TRP A 83 -4.49 5.90 11.60
N SER A 84 -4.04 6.87 12.42
CA SER A 84 -2.81 6.71 13.19
C SER A 84 -2.92 5.58 14.22
N ASP A 85 -1.88 4.75 14.28
CA ASP A 85 -1.75 3.61 15.18
C ASP A 85 -2.90 2.58 15.02
N TYR A 86 -3.41 2.41 13.79
CA TYR A 86 -4.48 1.47 13.47
C TYR A 86 -3.95 0.10 13.08
N ASP A 87 -4.38 -0.95 13.79
CA ASP A 87 -4.02 -2.35 13.51
C ASP A 87 -4.83 -2.92 12.33
N LEU A 88 -4.39 -2.63 11.11
CA LEU A 88 -5.09 -3.03 9.89
C LEU A 88 -5.09 -4.55 9.70
N ILE A 89 -3.94 -5.20 9.90
CA ILE A 89 -3.83 -6.66 9.75
C ILE A 89 -4.55 -7.39 10.88
N GLY A 90 -4.46 -6.89 12.12
CA GLY A 90 -5.20 -7.47 13.24
C GLY A 90 -6.71 -7.38 13.05
N GLU A 91 -7.22 -6.29 12.48
CA GLU A 91 -8.64 -6.18 12.15
C GLU A 91 -9.08 -7.21 11.11
N LEU A 92 -8.34 -7.34 10.00
CA LEU A 92 -8.64 -8.33 8.97
C LEU A 92 -8.58 -9.77 9.50
N LYS A 93 -7.62 -10.09 10.37
CA LYS A 93 -7.47 -11.41 11.00
C LYS A 93 -8.61 -11.79 11.95
N LYS A 94 -9.40 -10.86 12.43
CA LYS A 94 -10.61 -11.18 13.22
C LYS A 94 -11.70 -11.83 12.36
N HIS A 95 -11.65 -11.59 11.04
CA HIS A 95 -12.70 -12.02 10.10
C HIS A 95 -12.23 -13.13 9.15
N TYR A 96 -10.92 -13.22 8.87
CA TYR A 96 -10.38 -14.14 7.86
C TYR A 96 -9.19 -14.91 8.42
N ASP A 97 -9.32 -16.23 8.47
CA ASP A 97 -8.25 -17.16 8.91
C ASP A 97 -7.47 -17.69 7.70
N VAL A 98 -6.76 -16.78 7.03
CA VAL A 98 -5.90 -17.09 5.89
C VAL A 98 -4.52 -16.45 6.08
N PRO A 99 -3.47 -16.96 5.42
CA PRO A 99 -2.16 -16.29 5.40
C PRO A 99 -2.28 -14.86 4.82
N MET A 100 -1.66 -13.89 5.50
CA MET A 100 -1.66 -12.50 5.08
C MET A 100 -0.25 -11.95 4.99
N GLU A 101 0.04 -11.21 3.90
CA GLU A 101 1.26 -10.44 3.72
C GLU A 101 0.93 -8.94 3.67
N PHE A 102 1.85 -8.14 4.22
CA PHE A 102 1.64 -6.71 4.39
C PHE A 102 2.87 -5.91 3.99
N ASP A 103 2.68 -4.91 3.14
CA ASP A 103 3.71 -3.95 2.73
C ASP A 103 3.05 -2.62 2.32
N THR A 104 3.82 -1.66 1.83
CA THR A 104 3.28 -0.42 1.28
C THR A 104 2.56 -0.66 -0.06
N ASP A 105 1.58 0.18 -0.35
CA ASP A 105 0.86 0.22 -1.64
C ASP A 105 1.82 0.36 -2.83
N VAL A 106 2.83 1.22 -2.71
CA VAL A 106 3.86 1.42 -3.75
C VAL A 106 4.81 0.24 -3.94
N ASN A 107 5.15 -0.51 -2.87
CA ASN A 107 5.92 -1.75 -3.00
C ASN A 107 5.08 -2.86 -3.66
N GLY A 108 3.80 -2.97 -3.30
CA GLY A 108 2.85 -3.86 -3.98
C GLY A 108 2.74 -3.55 -5.47
N ALA A 109 2.63 -2.27 -5.83
CA ALA A 109 2.61 -1.83 -7.23
C ALA A 109 3.92 -2.15 -7.96
N ALA A 110 5.09 -1.89 -7.34
CA ALA A 110 6.38 -2.22 -7.92
C ALA A 110 6.54 -3.74 -8.17
N LEU A 111 6.04 -4.56 -7.24
CA LEU A 111 6.05 -6.02 -7.38
C LEU A 111 5.16 -6.48 -8.54
N ALA A 112 3.95 -5.93 -8.64
CA ALA A 112 3.03 -6.23 -9.74
C ALA A 112 3.62 -5.86 -11.11
N GLU A 113 4.23 -4.68 -11.22
CA GLU A 113 4.93 -4.25 -12.44
C GLU A 113 6.11 -5.15 -12.78
N SER A 114 6.80 -5.71 -11.78
CA SER A 114 7.92 -6.63 -12.02
C SER A 114 7.48 -8.02 -12.49
N TRP A 115 6.27 -8.44 -12.16
CA TRP A 115 5.74 -9.76 -12.52
C TRP A 115 4.91 -9.75 -13.80
N TRP A 116 4.09 -8.73 -14.01
CA TRP A 116 3.07 -8.72 -15.07
C TRP A 116 3.03 -7.40 -15.86
N GLY A 117 3.89 -6.45 -15.55
CA GLY A 117 3.84 -5.12 -16.13
C GLY A 117 5.10 -4.71 -16.89
N ALA A 118 5.38 -3.42 -16.89
CA ALA A 118 6.51 -2.83 -17.62
C ALA A 118 7.90 -3.31 -17.13
N GLY A 119 7.96 -3.86 -15.92
CA GLY A 119 9.18 -4.39 -15.32
C GLY A 119 9.40 -5.89 -15.51
N GLU A 120 8.56 -6.58 -16.29
CA GLU A 120 8.70 -8.01 -16.54
C GLU A 120 10.10 -8.35 -17.13
N ASN A 121 10.73 -9.39 -16.57
CA ASN A 121 12.09 -9.82 -16.89
C ASN A 121 13.22 -8.83 -16.48
N LEU A 122 12.91 -7.75 -15.76
CA LEU A 122 13.92 -6.86 -15.18
C LEU A 122 14.26 -7.30 -13.75
N LYS A 123 15.54 -7.20 -13.39
CA LYS A 123 16.01 -7.52 -12.03
C LYS A 123 15.64 -6.46 -11.01
N ASN A 124 15.59 -5.20 -11.46
CA ASN A 124 15.35 -4.06 -10.60
C ASN A 124 14.26 -3.20 -11.23
N VAL A 125 13.22 -2.92 -10.48
CA VAL A 125 12.07 -2.13 -10.91
C VAL A 125 11.77 -1.09 -9.82
N MET A 126 11.57 0.15 -10.22
CA MET A 126 11.07 1.20 -9.35
C MET A 126 9.73 1.69 -9.87
N TYR A 127 8.73 1.69 -9.02
CA TYR A 127 7.42 2.29 -9.26
C TYR A 127 7.35 3.64 -8.56
N ILE A 128 6.99 4.69 -9.28
CA ILE A 128 6.81 6.04 -8.73
C ILE A 128 5.37 6.45 -8.99
N THR A 129 4.66 6.79 -7.93
CA THR A 129 3.31 7.36 -8.01
C THR A 129 3.36 8.86 -7.77
N VAL A 130 2.66 9.63 -8.62
CA VAL A 130 2.51 11.08 -8.50
C VAL A 130 1.03 11.39 -8.50
N GLY A 131 0.46 11.65 -7.33
CA GLY A 131 -0.95 11.92 -7.12
C GLY A 131 -1.15 13.02 -6.08
N THR A 132 -1.94 12.77 -5.04
CA THR A 132 -2.06 13.67 -3.88
C THR A 132 -0.71 13.90 -3.21
N GLY A 133 0.12 12.87 -3.14
CA GLY A 133 1.53 12.92 -2.74
C GLY A 133 2.41 12.28 -3.80
N ILE A 134 3.68 12.13 -3.47
CA ILE A 134 4.65 11.36 -4.25
C ILE A 134 5.11 10.19 -3.40
N GLY A 135 4.97 8.98 -3.93
CA GLY A 135 5.45 7.76 -3.29
C GLY A 135 6.32 6.97 -4.26
N ALA A 136 7.18 6.09 -3.75
CA ALA A 136 7.90 5.16 -4.58
C ALA A 136 8.14 3.84 -3.84
N GLY A 137 8.00 2.74 -4.58
CA GLY A 137 8.36 1.39 -4.17
C GLY A 137 9.37 0.80 -5.13
N ALA A 138 10.13 -0.19 -4.69
CA ALA A 138 11.11 -0.83 -5.55
C ALA A 138 11.20 -2.33 -5.30
N VAL A 139 11.55 -3.04 -6.37
CA VAL A 139 11.97 -4.45 -6.36
C VAL A 139 13.43 -4.49 -6.78
N VAL A 140 14.26 -5.15 -6.00
CA VAL A 140 15.69 -5.33 -6.25
C VAL A 140 16.01 -6.83 -6.18
N ASP A 141 16.56 -7.37 -7.25
CA ASP A 141 16.82 -8.82 -7.39
C ASP A 141 15.59 -9.68 -7.03
N GLY A 142 14.40 -9.25 -7.48
CA GLY A 142 13.13 -9.96 -7.27
C GLY A 142 12.52 -9.83 -5.86
N LYS A 143 13.07 -8.97 -5.00
CA LYS A 143 12.58 -8.72 -3.64
C LYS A 143 12.17 -7.27 -3.47
N MET A 144 11.05 -7.04 -2.81
CA MET A 144 10.64 -5.70 -2.42
C MET A 144 11.70 -5.04 -1.53
N LEU A 145 12.05 -3.80 -1.85
CA LEU A 145 13.02 -3.03 -1.07
C LEU A 145 12.41 -2.64 0.26
N GLN A 146 13.07 -3.09 1.31
CA GLN A 146 12.76 -2.70 2.69
C GLN A 146 14.01 -2.08 3.32
N GLY A 147 13.82 -1.29 4.37
CA GLY A 147 14.89 -0.71 5.16
C GLY A 147 14.76 -1.14 6.61
N LEU A 148 14.91 -0.19 7.52
CA LEU A 148 14.60 -0.42 8.94
C LEU A 148 13.10 -0.71 9.13
N THR A 149 12.27 -0.05 8.35
CA THR A 149 10.83 -0.30 8.19
C THR A 149 10.53 -0.40 6.69
N HIS A 150 10.03 0.66 6.07
CA HIS A 150 9.87 0.82 4.63
C HIS A 150 10.51 2.14 4.17
N PRO A 151 11.06 2.23 2.94
CA PRO A 151 11.61 3.48 2.44
C PRO A 151 10.48 4.45 2.04
N GLU A 152 10.58 5.70 2.49
CA GLU A 152 9.73 6.81 2.08
C GLU A 152 10.40 7.57 0.92
N MET A 153 10.63 6.89 -0.21
CA MET A 153 11.42 7.41 -1.32
C MET A 153 10.79 8.61 -2.04
N GLY A 154 9.50 8.85 -1.85
CA GLY A 154 8.82 10.06 -2.35
C GLY A 154 9.20 11.34 -1.60
N HIS A 155 9.78 11.21 -0.39
CA HIS A 155 10.15 12.34 0.47
C HIS A 155 11.64 12.74 0.37
N ILE A 156 12.27 12.49 -0.77
CA ILE A 156 13.67 12.93 -0.99
C ILE A 156 13.73 14.43 -1.37
N PHE A 157 14.77 15.09 -0.88
CA PHE A 157 15.04 16.49 -1.26
C PHE A 157 15.75 16.56 -2.61
N LEU A 158 15.11 17.15 -3.58
CA LEU A 158 15.72 17.46 -4.87
C LEU A 158 16.23 18.89 -4.91
N LYS A 159 17.33 19.11 -5.63
CA LYS A 159 17.76 20.46 -5.97
C LYS A 159 16.71 21.11 -6.88
N ARG A 160 16.18 22.27 -6.49
CA ARG A 160 15.22 23.00 -7.32
C ARG A 160 15.79 23.33 -8.69
N HIS A 161 14.93 23.19 -9.71
CA HIS A 161 15.25 23.71 -11.02
C HIS A 161 15.29 25.26 -10.96
N LYS A 162 16.17 25.87 -11.75
CA LYS A 162 16.36 27.34 -11.77
C LYS A 162 15.09 28.13 -12.14
N ASP A 163 14.19 27.52 -12.88
CA ASP A 163 12.94 28.12 -13.34
C ASP A 163 11.74 27.75 -12.43
N ASP A 164 11.97 26.98 -11.37
CA ASP A 164 10.93 26.63 -10.40
C ASP A 164 10.61 27.84 -9.51
N LYS A 165 9.42 28.41 -9.71
CA LYS A 165 8.89 29.55 -8.95
C LYS A 165 7.97 29.14 -7.80
N PHE A 166 7.77 27.85 -7.57
CA PHE A 166 6.92 27.39 -6.50
C PHE A 166 7.56 27.67 -5.13
N GLU A 167 6.88 28.44 -4.29
CA GLU A 167 7.43 28.87 -3.00
C GLU A 167 7.35 27.79 -1.91
N GLY A 168 6.46 26.79 -2.06
CA GLY A 168 6.32 25.67 -1.15
C GLY A 168 7.27 24.52 -1.48
N ARG A 169 7.27 23.50 -0.61
CA ARG A 169 7.98 22.22 -0.84
C ARG A 169 7.06 21.21 -1.51
N SER A 170 5.76 21.24 -1.17
CA SER A 170 4.71 20.46 -1.82
C SER A 170 3.43 21.26 -1.87
N PRO A 171 2.66 21.22 -2.98
CA PRO A 171 1.36 21.87 -3.06
C PRO A 171 0.31 21.22 -2.16
N PHE A 172 0.53 19.97 -1.75
CA PHE A 172 -0.42 19.19 -0.96
C PHE A 172 -0.04 19.08 0.52
N HIS A 173 1.24 19.21 0.83
CA HIS A 173 1.78 19.07 2.19
C HIS A 173 2.67 20.27 2.50
N LYS A 174 2.06 21.37 2.93
CA LYS A 174 2.82 22.56 3.35
C LYS A 174 3.78 22.24 4.50
N ASP A 175 3.45 21.21 5.28
CA ASP A 175 4.15 20.79 6.49
C ASP A 175 4.84 19.41 6.38
N CYS A 176 4.80 18.74 5.23
CA CYS A 176 5.38 17.42 5.00
C CYS A 176 6.90 17.44 4.78
N MET A 177 7.60 18.30 5.44
CA MET A 177 9.03 18.50 5.20
C MET A 177 9.79 18.72 6.48
N GLU A 178 9.30 18.13 7.51
CA GLU A 178 10.08 17.96 8.72
C GLU A 178 10.74 16.60 8.76
#